data_ebd142f331fc7326903bcf55abcbaa8e
#
_entry.id   ebd142f331fc7326903bcf55abcbaa8e
#
_cell.length_a   1.000
_cell.length_b   1.000
_cell.length_c   1.000
_cell.angle_alpha   90.00
_cell.angle_beta   90.00
_cell.angle_gamma   90.00
#
_symmetry.space_group_name_H-M   'P 1'
#
loop_
_entity.id
_entity.type
_entity.pdbx_description
1 polymer ?
#
loop_
_entity_poly.entity_id
_entity_poly.type
_entity_poly.pdbx_seq_one_letter_code
_entity_poly.pdbx_strand_id
1 'polypeptide(L)'
;NANEAQLISQIQIIPAHSLTQVIAIICGVEQPEACTLIENIPPRYEYDFADVAGHSDAKRSLEIAATGGHHVLMMGPPGTGKTMLAERLPTILPQLDDLQIREVAAIHSIAGTSQLASVLQRTPPFISPHHTTTSAGMVGGGAKTIRPGACSLSHHGVLFIDEAPECASGILDALRQPLESGSVDITRAIGTIRFPAKFLLVLAANPCPCGRFSGKGRACRCSSLQVRRYLNRLSGPLLDRIDIKITVENPTRAELASSGPHISSTEVRKRVESARKIAEQRFAGLGFSLNSHIPSNLLRSRFRADARAMSMLHQLID
;
A
#
# COMPACT_ATOMS: atom_id res chain seq x y z
N ASN A 1 -16.91 4.22 -19.84
CA ASN A 1 -16.63 5.21 -18.77
C ASN A 1 -17.86 5.67 -17.97
N ALA A 2 -19.11 5.23 -18.32
CA ALA A 2 -20.32 5.62 -17.58
C ALA A 2 -20.23 5.27 -16.09
N ASN A 3 -19.74 4.06 -15.75
CA ASN A 3 -19.58 3.61 -14.38
C ASN A 3 -18.58 4.48 -13.58
N GLU A 4 -17.53 4.95 -14.21
CA GLU A 4 -16.54 5.86 -13.63
C GLU A 4 -17.15 7.26 -13.40
N ALA A 5 -17.91 7.75 -14.38
CA ALA A 5 -18.59 9.03 -14.28
C ALA A 5 -19.62 9.08 -13.14
N GLN A 6 -20.28 7.96 -12.81
CA GLN A 6 -21.23 7.84 -11.69
C GLN A 6 -20.62 8.10 -10.30
N LEU A 7 -19.29 8.04 -10.16
CA LEU A 7 -18.63 8.44 -8.92
C LEU A 7 -18.83 9.92 -8.59
N ILE A 8 -19.31 10.72 -9.55
CA ILE A 8 -19.66 12.13 -9.37
C ILE A 8 -21.19 12.22 -9.20
N SER A 9 -21.65 12.10 -7.96
CA SER A 9 -23.08 12.07 -7.61
C SER A 9 -23.89 13.33 -7.96
N GLN A 10 -23.22 14.42 -8.32
CA GLN A 10 -23.85 15.73 -8.62
C GLN A 10 -24.18 15.92 -10.11
N ILE A 11 -23.86 14.95 -10.97
CA ILE A 11 -24.02 15.06 -12.41
C ILE A 11 -24.94 13.93 -12.89
N GLN A 12 -25.95 14.27 -13.67
CA GLN A 12 -26.75 13.28 -14.36
C GLN A 12 -25.94 12.71 -15.52
N ILE A 13 -25.74 11.39 -15.50
CA ILE A 13 -24.97 10.68 -16.51
C ILE A 13 -25.91 9.95 -17.45
N ILE A 14 -25.78 10.26 -18.71
CA ILE A 14 -26.54 9.65 -19.80
C ILE A 14 -25.57 8.82 -20.63
N PRO A 15 -25.57 7.48 -20.48
CA PRO A 15 -24.73 6.62 -21.30
C PRO A 15 -25.20 6.63 -22.75
N ALA A 16 -24.25 6.67 -23.68
CA ALA A 16 -24.53 6.55 -25.12
C ALA A 16 -23.43 5.77 -25.80
N HIS A 17 -23.75 4.90 -26.72
CA HIS A 17 -22.81 4.00 -27.41
C HIS A 17 -22.35 4.54 -28.77
N SER A 18 -23.04 5.56 -29.31
CA SER A 18 -22.69 6.18 -30.59
C SER A 18 -23.08 7.66 -30.64
N LEU A 19 -22.44 8.41 -31.53
CA LEU A 19 -22.78 9.80 -31.79
C LEU A 19 -24.21 9.94 -32.27
N THR A 20 -24.70 9.00 -33.07
CA THR A 20 -26.11 8.97 -33.56
C THR A 20 -27.07 8.88 -32.39
N GLN A 21 -26.80 8.05 -31.42
CA GLN A 21 -27.61 7.92 -30.20
C GLN A 21 -27.58 9.21 -29.37
N VAL A 22 -26.41 9.86 -29.22
CA VAL A 22 -26.31 11.17 -28.53
C VAL A 22 -27.25 12.19 -29.20
N ILE A 23 -27.22 12.27 -30.56
CA ILE A 23 -28.06 13.19 -31.29
C ILE A 23 -29.56 12.83 -31.13
N ALA A 24 -29.93 11.55 -31.19
CA ALA A 24 -31.31 11.09 -31.01
C ALA A 24 -31.84 11.44 -29.60
N ILE A 25 -31.01 11.28 -28.55
CA ILE A 25 -31.37 11.65 -27.18
C ILE A 25 -31.54 13.17 -27.04
N ILE A 26 -30.61 13.96 -27.58
CA ILE A 26 -30.72 15.45 -27.54
C ILE A 26 -31.92 15.95 -28.29
N CYS A 27 -32.24 15.34 -29.43
CA CYS A 27 -33.44 15.69 -30.23
C CYS A 27 -34.78 15.14 -29.66
N GLY A 28 -34.73 14.40 -28.55
CA GLY A 28 -35.91 13.81 -27.93
C GLY A 28 -36.56 12.65 -28.72
N VAL A 29 -35.81 12.08 -29.68
CA VAL A 29 -36.24 10.93 -30.50
C VAL A 29 -36.09 9.62 -29.76
N GLU A 30 -35.05 9.54 -28.91
CA GLU A 30 -34.75 8.36 -28.08
C GLU A 30 -34.68 8.77 -26.61
N GLN A 31 -35.22 7.94 -25.73
CA GLN A 31 -35.07 8.16 -24.29
C GLN A 31 -33.72 7.62 -23.81
N PRO A 32 -33.04 8.37 -22.95
CA PRO A 32 -31.77 7.90 -22.39
C PRO A 32 -31.97 6.62 -21.57
N GLU A 33 -31.13 5.63 -21.79
CA GLU A 33 -31.09 4.46 -20.91
C GLU A 33 -30.73 4.89 -19.49
N ALA A 34 -31.44 4.35 -18.50
CA ALA A 34 -31.08 4.58 -17.11
C ALA A 34 -29.71 3.98 -16.85
N CYS A 35 -28.76 4.81 -16.43
CA CYS A 35 -27.47 4.31 -16.00
C CYS A 35 -27.71 3.45 -14.75
N THR A 36 -27.41 2.14 -14.82
CA THR A 36 -27.48 1.26 -13.66
C THR A 36 -26.54 1.80 -12.60
N LEU A 37 -27.12 2.22 -11.47
CA LEU A 37 -26.31 2.64 -10.33
C LEU A 37 -25.34 1.53 -9.98
N ILE A 38 -24.09 1.89 -9.73
CA ILE A 38 -23.13 0.96 -9.13
C ILE A 38 -23.70 0.68 -7.74
N GLU A 39 -24.46 -0.41 -7.61
CA GLU A 39 -24.85 -0.90 -6.30
C GLU A 39 -23.57 -1.08 -5.47
N ASN A 40 -23.68 -0.89 -4.15
CA ASN A 40 -22.58 -1.16 -3.21
C ASN A 40 -22.23 -2.65 -3.28
N ILE A 41 -21.49 -3.04 -4.33
CA ILE A 41 -21.00 -4.40 -4.49
C ILE A 41 -19.97 -4.59 -3.37
N PRO A 42 -20.19 -5.55 -2.46
CA PRO A 42 -19.20 -5.79 -1.40
C PRO A 42 -17.86 -6.13 -2.04
N PRO A 43 -16.74 -5.61 -1.48
CA PRO A 43 -15.42 -5.87 -2.01
C PRO A 43 -15.17 -7.38 -2.06
N ARG A 44 -14.78 -7.85 -3.23
CA ARG A 44 -14.41 -9.25 -3.43
C ARG A 44 -12.90 -9.35 -3.35
N TYR A 45 -12.41 -9.91 -2.25
CA TYR A 45 -11.01 -10.22 -2.09
C TYR A 45 -10.75 -11.65 -2.55
N GLU A 46 -9.66 -11.85 -3.27
CA GLU A 46 -9.20 -13.16 -3.75
C GLU A 46 -8.58 -13.98 -2.62
N TYR A 47 -8.07 -13.31 -1.57
CA TYR A 47 -7.34 -13.88 -0.44
C TYR A 47 -7.95 -13.47 0.90
N ASP A 48 -7.72 -14.29 1.93
CA ASP A 48 -8.09 -13.97 3.31
C ASP A 48 -6.88 -14.15 4.26
N PHE A 49 -6.86 -13.41 5.34
CA PHE A 49 -5.85 -13.56 6.40
C PHE A 49 -5.93 -14.93 7.07
N ALA A 50 -7.11 -15.55 7.08
CA ALA A 50 -7.33 -16.90 7.58
C ALA A 50 -6.58 -17.98 6.78
N ASP A 51 -6.26 -17.73 5.50
CA ASP A 51 -5.51 -18.67 4.65
C ASP A 51 -4.06 -18.81 5.10
N VAL A 52 -3.54 -17.89 5.90
CA VAL A 52 -2.16 -17.87 6.36
C VAL A 52 -2.03 -18.66 7.65
N ALA A 53 -1.43 -19.85 7.58
CA ALA A 53 -1.11 -20.63 8.77
C ALA A 53 0.14 -20.05 9.48
N GLY A 54 0.13 -20.01 10.80
CA GLY A 54 1.24 -19.46 11.60
C GLY A 54 1.44 -17.95 11.42
N HIS A 55 2.69 -17.51 11.51
CA HIS A 55 3.10 -16.10 11.32
C HIS A 55 2.38 -15.10 12.24
N SER A 56 2.08 -15.48 13.49
CA SER A 56 1.34 -14.64 14.45
C SER A 56 1.92 -13.23 14.58
N ASP A 57 3.24 -13.12 14.73
CA ASP A 57 3.93 -11.84 14.92
C ASP A 57 3.90 -10.98 13.66
N ALA A 58 4.06 -11.60 12.49
CA ALA A 58 3.96 -10.90 11.21
C ALA A 58 2.52 -10.41 10.96
N LYS A 59 1.50 -11.24 11.21
CA LYS A 59 0.09 -10.85 11.13
C LYS A 59 -0.22 -9.68 12.08
N ARG A 60 0.25 -9.76 13.32
CA ARG A 60 0.08 -8.69 14.31
C ARG A 60 0.76 -7.40 13.88
N SER A 61 1.97 -7.49 13.33
CA SER A 61 2.70 -6.33 12.83
C SER A 61 1.99 -5.67 11.63
N LEU A 62 1.42 -6.47 10.72
CA LEU A 62 0.62 -5.96 9.61
C LEU A 62 -0.69 -5.32 10.06
N GLU A 63 -1.35 -5.86 11.10
CA GLU A 63 -2.52 -5.23 11.73
C GLU A 63 -2.17 -3.86 12.33
N ILE A 64 -1.02 -3.73 13.00
CA ILE A 64 -0.52 -2.46 13.53
C ILE A 64 -0.19 -1.50 12.38
N ALA A 65 0.48 -1.98 11.33
CA ALA A 65 0.79 -1.20 10.14
C ALA A 65 -0.48 -0.66 9.47
N ALA A 66 -1.49 -1.52 9.27
CA ALA A 66 -2.78 -1.14 8.72
C ALA A 66 -3.52 -0.11 9.59
N THR A 67 -3.41 -0.23 10.91
CA THR A 67 -4.05 0.69 11.86
C THR A 67 -3.41 2.07 11.85
N GLY A 68 -2.08 2.13 11.94
CA GLY A 68 -1.33 3.38 12.10
C GLY A 68 -0.87 4.01 10.78
N GLY A 69 -0.97 3.30 9.66
CA GLY A 69 -0.43 3.73 8.37
C GLY A 69 1.09 3.58 8.27
N HIS A 70 1.67 2.64 9.03
CA HIS A 70 3.12 2.47 9.14
C HIS A 70 3.70 1.66 7.99
N HIS A 71 4.81 2.12 7.42
CA HIS A 71 5.56 1.38 6.40
C HIS A 71 6.27 0.17 7.01
N VAL A 72 6.38 -0.91 6.23
CA VAL A 72 6.86 -2.22 6.72
C VAL A 72 8.04 -2.71 5.89
N LEU A 73 9.06 -3.24 6.56
CA LEU A 73 10.12 -4.06 5.95
C LEU A 73 10.01 -5.49 6.49
N MET A 74 9.79 -6.44 5.61
CA MET A 74 9.79 -7.87 5.89
C MET A 74 11.12 -8.48 5.47
N MET A 75 11.87 -9.03 6.41
CA MET A 75 13.12 -9.75 6.13
C MET A 75 12.95 -11.24 6.40
N GLY A 76 13.42 -12.08 5.49
CA GLY A 76 13.35 -13.52 5.69
C GLY A 76 13.84 -14.32 4.49
N PRO A 77 14.16 -15.60 4.65
CA PRO A 77 14.55 -16.47 3.54
C PRO A 77 13.50 -16.54 2.42
N PRO A 78 13.88 -16.93 1.21
CA PRO A 78 12.90 -17.24 0.15
C PRO A 78 11.90 -18.31 0.60
N GLY A 79 10.64 -18.18 0.17
CA GLY A 79 9.59 -19.16 0.49
C GLY A 79 8.98 -19.04 1.89
N THR A 80 9.35 -18.01 2.69
CA THR A 80 8.76 -17.79 4.02
C THR A 80 7.40 -17.07 4.01
N GLY A 81 6.78 -16.86 2.85
CA GLY A 81 5.44 -16.27 2.77
C GLY A 81 5.38 -14.73 2.83
N LYS A 82 6.49 -14.01 2.62
CA LYS A 82 6.50 -12.53 2.61
C LYS A 82 5.50 -11.94 1.61
N THR A 83 5.53 -12.42 0.37
CA THR A 83 4.63 -11.99 -0.71
C THR A 83 3.18 -12.32 -0.35
N MET A 84 2.93 -13.54 0.14
CA MET A 84 1.63 -14.00 0.60
C MET A 84 1.04 -13.10 1.70
N LEU A 85 1.85 -12.66 2.65
CA LEU A 85 1.45 -11.74 3.72
C LEU A 85 1.13 -10.35 3.15
N ALA A 86 1.95 -9.84 2.21
CA ALA A 86 1.75 -8.54 1.59
C ALA A 86 0.46 -8.47 0.76
N GLU A 87 0.16 -9.49 -0.03
CA GLU A 87 -1.06 -9.58 -0.86
C GLU A 87 -2.35 -9.55 -0.03
N ARG A 88 -2.28 -9.96 1.21
CA ARG A 88 -3.42 -9.96 2.13
C ARG A 88 -3.59 -8.65 2.90
N LEU A 89 -2.61 -7.76 2.85
CA LEU A 89 -2.68 -6.47 3.56
C LEU A 89 -3.88 -5.59 3.11
N PRO A 90 -4.21 -5.49 1.81
CA PRO A 90 -5.41 -4.75 1.37
C PRO A 90 -6.71 -5.28 1.99
N THR A 91 -6.78 -6.57 2.32
CA THR A 91 -7.99 -7.19 2.87
C THR A 91 -8.32 -6.74 4.29
N ILE A 92 -7.31 -6.23 5.02
CA ILE A 92 -7.45 -5.73 6.39
C ILE A 92 -7.43 -4.19 6.48
N LEU A 93 -7.14 -3.50 5.38
CA LEU A 93 -7.28 -2.05 5.31
C LEU A 93 -8.77 -1.65 5.28
N PRO A 94 -9.15 -0.48 5.79
CA PRO A 94 -10.46 0.09 5.58
C PRO A 94 -10.79 0.22 4.10
N GLN A 95 -12.08 0.09 3.77
CA GLN A 95 -12.55 0.37 2.42
C GLN A 95 -12.34 1.85 2.06
N LEU A 96 -12.16 2.11 0.77
CA LEU A 96 -12.04 3.47 0.26
C LEU A 96 -13.36 4.23 0.49
N ASP A 97 -13.27 5.45 0.99
CA ASP A 97 -14.40 6.38 1.06
C ASP A 97 -14.69 7.00 -0.33
N ASP A 98 -15.77 7.77 -0.43
CA ASP A 98 -16.21 8.33 -1.72
C ASP A 98 -15.21 9.32 -2.34
N LEU A 99 -14.42 10.01 -1.53
CA LEU A 99 -13.36 10.91 -2.00
C LEU A 99 -12.17 10.10 -2.51
N GLN A 100 -11.73 9.13 -1.73
CA GLN A 100 -10.62 8.25 -2.08
C GLN A 100 -10.89 7.44 -3.34
N ILE A 101 -12.11 6.92 -3.52
CA ILE A 101 -12.50 6.22 -4.75
C ILE A 101 -12.34 7.13 -5.97
N ARG A 102 -12.80 8.39 -5.89
CA ARG A 102 -12.68 9.35 -7.00
C ARG A 102 -11.23 9.64 -7.34
N GLU A 103 -10.39 9.86 -6.33
CA GLU A 103 -8.95 10.11 -6.53
C GLU A 103 -8.27 8.90 -7.20
N VAL A 104 -8.50 7.70 -6.68
CA VAL A 104 -7.91 6.47 -7.21
C VAL A 104 -8.44 6.15 -8.61
N ALA A 105 -9.76 6.26 -8.83
CA ALA A 105 -10.36 6.01 -10.14
C ALA A 105 -9.79 6.96 -11.22
N ALA A 106 -9.64 8.25 -10.91
CA ALA A 106 -9.05 9.22 -11.83
C ALA A 106 -7.61 8.84 -12.22
N ILE A 107 -6.79 8.41 -11.26
CA ILE A 107 -5.41 7.97 -11.52
C ILE A 107 -5.39 6.74 -12.42
N HIS A 108 -6.20 5.73 -12.10
CA HIS A 108 -6.27 4.48 -12.86
C HIS A 108 -6.85 4.68 -14.26
N SER A 109 -7.80 5.60 -14.43
CA SER A 109 -8.35 6.00 -15.72
C SER A 109 -7.28 6.63 -16.62
N ILE A 110 -6.52 7.59 -16.10
CA ILE A 110 -5.40 8.22 -16.85
C ILE A 110 -4.34 7.19 -17.23
N ALA A 111 -4.07 6.23 -16.37
CA ALA A 111 -3.13 5.15 -16.64
C ALA A 111 -3.64 4.14 -17.68
N GLY A 112 -4.96 3.99 -17.82
CA GLY A 112 -5.59 2.97 -18.66
C GLY A 112 -5.43 1.57 -18.10
N THR A 113 -5.48 1.40 -16.76
CA THR A 113 -5.30 0.10 -16.10
C THR A 113 -6.59 -0.67 -15.97
N SER A 114 -6.49 -2.01 -15.92
CA SER A 114 -7.65 -2.91 -15.73
C SER A 114 -8.19 -2.95 -14.29
N GLN A 115 -7.50 -2.32 -13.33
CA GLN A 115 -7.87 -2.36 -11.91
C GLN A 115 -9.05 -1.44 -11.54
N LEU A 116 -9.56 -0.66 -12.46
CA LEU A 116 -10.68 0.25 -12.21
C LEU A 116 -11.90 -0.46 -11.61
N ALA A 117 -12.19 -1.69 -12.03
CA ALA A 117 -13.30 -2.47 -11.50
C ALA A 117 -13.16 -2.75 -9.98
N SER A 118 -11.95 -3.07 -9.51
CA SER A 118 -11.67 -3.32 -8.08
C SER A 118 -11.77 -2.03 -7.27
N VAL A 119 -11.34 -0.90 -7.84
CA VAL A 119 -11.46 0.43 -7.22
C VAL A 119 -12.92 0.80 -7.02
N LEU A 120 -13.77 0.54 -8.01
CA LEU A 120 -15.22 0.76 -7.91
C LEU A 120 -15.88 -0.09 -6.81
N GLN A 121 -15.27 -1.22 -6.44
CA GLN A 121 -15.66 -2.06 -5.30
C GLN A 121 -15.09 -1.58 -3.95
N ARG A 122 -14.60 -0.34 -3.86
CA ARG A 122 -14.00 0.25 -2.65
C ARG A 122 -12.77 -0.48 -2.12
N THR A 123 -12.12 -1.30 -2.93
CA THR A 123 -10.94 -2.08 -2.53
C THR A 123 -9.68 -1.21 -2.65
N PRO A 124 -8.87 -1.09 -1.59
CA PRO A 124 -7.57 -0.43 -1.67
C PRO A 124 -6.67 -1.08 -2.73
N PRO A 125 -6.03 -0.32 -3.64
CA PRO A 125 -5.17 -0.88 -4.66
C PRO A 125 -3.98 -1.64 -4.07
N PHE A 126 -3.58 -2.73 -4.72
CA PHE A 126 -2.33 -3.43 -4.45
C PHE A 126 -1.47 -3.40 -5.70
N ILE A 127 -0.36 -2.71 -5.63
CA ILE A 127 0.57 -2.56 -6.75
C ILE A 127 1.91 -3.19 -6.37
N SER A 128 2.31 -4.18 -7.15
CA SER A 128 3.56 -4.91 -6.97
C SER A 128 4.41 -4.83 -8.25
N PRO A 129 5.18 -3.73 -8.43
CA PRO A 129 6.05 -3.62 -9.59
C PRO A 129 7.20 -4.62 -9.48
N HIS A 130 7.57 -5.25 -10.61
CA HIS A 130 8.71 -6.13 -10.67
C HIS A 130 10.02 -5.37 -10.32
N HIS A 131 10.99 -6.03 -9.72
CA HIS A 131 12.27 -5.40 -9.31
C HIS A 131 13.06 -4.80 -10.50
N THR A 132 12.78 -5.20 -11.75
CA THR A 132 13.36 -4.61 -12.97
C THR A 132 12.60 -3.38 -13.49
N THR A 133 11.55 -2.95 -12.81
CA THR A 133 10.77 -1.76 -13.18
C THR A 133 11.69 -0.53 -13.30
N THR A 134 11.48 0.28 -14.32
CA THR A 134 12.25 1.51 -14.50
C THR A 134 11.80 2.61 -13.53
N SER A 135 12.61 3.65 -13.32
CA SER A 135 12.23 4.83 -12.54
C SER A 135 10.93 5.47 -13.07
N ALA A 136 10.74 5.54 -14.39
CA ALA A 136 9.49 6.03 -14.97
C ALA A 136 8.30 5.11 -14.68
N GLY A 137 8.49 3.79 -14.63
CA GLY A 137 7.47 2.85 -14.19
C GLY A 137 7.12 2.99 -12.71
N MET A 138 8.09 3.36 -11.87
CA MET A 138 7.89 3.54 -10.43
C MET A 138 7.19 4.86 -10.10
N VAL A 139 7.73 5.99 -10.52
CA VAL A 139 7.22 7.32 -10.17
C VAL A 139 6.32 7.92 -11.23
N GLY A 140 6.40 7.44 -12.46
CA GLY A 140 5.66 7.97 -13.60
C GLY A 140 6.55 8.70 -14.60
N GLY A 141 6.01 8.92 -15.78
CA GLY A 141 6.74 9.56 -16.88
C GLY A 141 6.03 9.39 -18.22
N GLY A 142 6.76 9.58 -19.28
CA GLY A 142 6.29 9.46 -20.66
C GLY A 142 6.85 10.58 -21.53
N ALA A 143 7.05 10.29 -22.82
CA ALA A 143 7.61 11.25 -23.77
C ALA A 143 6.51 12.14 -24.39
N LYS A 144 5.39 11.55 -24.80
CA LYS A 144 4.27 12.25 -25.44
C LYS A 144 3.13 12.54 -24.44
N THR A 145 2.84 11.60 -23.57
CA THR A 145 1.79 11.70 -22.56
C THR A 145 2.38 11.34 -21.22
N ILE A 146 2.22 12.22 -20.22
CA ILE A 146 2.66 11.94 -18.86
C ILE A 146 1.67 10.96 -18.23
N ARG A 147 2.16 9.82 -17.76
CA ARG A 147 1.36 8.79 -17.09
C ARG A 147 1.83 8.59 -15.65
N PRO A 148 0.92 8.32 -14.71
CA PRO A 148 1.27 7.96 -13.35
C PRO A 148 2.02 6.63 -13.31
N GLY A 149 2.95 6.49 -12.36
CA GLY A 149 3.69 5.26 -12.08
C GLY A 149 3.10 4.47 -10.91
N ALA A 150 3.81 3.41 -10.50
CA ALA A 150 3.39 2.51 -9.43
C ALA A 150 3.06 3.24 -8.11
N CYS A 151 3.82 4.29 -7.75
CA CYS A 151 3.57 5.10 -6.57
C CYS A 151 2.17 5.73 -6.57
N SER A 152 1.75 6.30 -7.70
CA SER A 152 0.43 6.93 -7.81
C SER A 152 -0.67 5.89 -8.01
N LEU A 153 -0.40 4.79 -8.72
CA LEU A 153 -1.35 3.70 -8.87
C LEU A 153 -1.69 3.02 -7.54
N SER A 154 -0.78 3.05 -6.56
CA SER A 154 -0.99 2.53 -5.21
C SER A 154 -1.63 3.53 -4.24
N HIS A 155 -2.09 4.68 -4.73
CA HIS A 155 -2.69 5.72 -3.90
C HIS A 155 -3.86 5.18 -3.07
N HIS A 156 -3.88 5.49 -1.76
CA HIS A 156 -4.77 4.94 -0.73
C HIS A 156 -4.74 3.40 -0.58
N GLY A 157 -3.72 2.76 -1.13
CA GLY A 157 -3.53 1.31 -1.09
C GLY A 157 -2.14 0.92 -0.62
N VAL A 158 -1.62 -0.15 -1.22
CA VAL A 158 -0.34 -0.76 -0.86
C VAL A 158 0.60 -0.77 -2.06
N LEU A 159 1.79 -0.24 -1.88
CA LEU A 159 2.93 -0.44 -2.79
C LEU A 159 3.82 -1.53 -2.20
N PHE A 160 3.87 -2.68 -2.86
CA PHE A 160 4.71 -3.80 -2.45
C PHE A 160 5.90 -3.94 -3.37
N ILE A 161 7.11 -3.94 -2.81
CA ILE A 161 8.35 -4.17 -3.55
C ILE A 161 8.99 -5.43 -3.02
N ASP A 162 8.88 -6.50 -3.81
CA ASP A 162 9.58 -7.74 -3.50
C ASP A 162 11.06 -7.65 -3.90
N GLU A 163 11.90 -8.39 -3.21
CA GLU A 163 13.35 -8.39 -3.44
C GLU A 163 13.94 -6.97 -3.50
N ALA A 164 13.49 -6.09 -2.62
CA ALA A 164 13.83 -4.67 -2.66
C ALA A 164 15.34 -4.38 -2.83
N PRO A 165 16.29 -5.12 -2.21
CA PRO A 165 17.71 -4.92 -2.48
C PRO A 165 18.15 -5.28 -3.91
N GLU A 166 17.33 -5.99 -4.70
CA GLU A 166 17.65 -6.30 -6.12
C GLU A 166 17.25 -5.16 -7.07
N CYS A 167 16.39 -4.25 -6.62
CA CYS A 167 16.02 -3.06 -7.38
C CYS A 167 17.26 -2.19 -7.66
N ALA A 168 17.27 -1.50 -8.80
CA ALA A 168 18.28 -0.49 -9.06
C ALA A 168 18.23 0.62 -7.99
N SER A 169 19.38 1.06 -7.49
CA SER A 169 19.47 2.01 -6.36
C SER A 169 18.64 3.29 -6.55
N GLY A 170 18.65 3.83 -7.78
CA GLY A 170 17.87 5.03 -8.10
C GLY A 170 16.35 4.87 -8.00
N ILE A 171 15.84 3.63 -8.08
CA ILE A 171 14.39 3.36 -7.98
C ILE A 171 13.93 3.50 -6.53
N LEU A 172 14.68 2.92 -5.59
CA LEU A 172 14.36 3.01 -4.17
C LEU A 172 14.54 4.45 -3.64
N ASP A 173 15.54 5.17 -4.15
CA ASP A 173 15.73 6.57 -3.80
C ASP A 173 14.61 7.48 -4.34
N ALA A 174 14.01 7.13 -5.48
CA ALA A 174 12.86 7.87 -6.01
C ALA A 174 11.60 7.77 -5.15
N LEU A 175 11.51 6.79 -4.24
CA LEU A 175 10.40 6.65 -3.30
C LEU A 175 10.43 7.71 -2.17
N ARG A 176 11.57 8.37 -1.93
CA ARG A 176 11.71 9.33 -0.81
C ARG A 176 10.70 10.47 -0.95
N GLN A 177 10.61 11.07 -2.14
CA GLN A 177 9.69 12.19 -2.36
C GLN A 177 8.22 11.80 -2.08
N PRO A 178 7.65 10.74 -2.69
CA PRO A 178 6.27 10.36 -2.41
C PRO A 178 6.04 9.96 -0.95
N LEU A 179 7.00 9.35 -0.27
CA LEU A 179 6.88 9.00 1.15
C LEU A 179 6.86 10.24 2.07
N GLU A 180 7.48 11.35 1.65
CA GLU A 180 7.51 12.60 2.41
C GLU A 180 6.33 13.51 2.08
N SER A 181 6.06 13.70 0.78
CA SER A 181 5.07 14.69 0.31
C SER A 181 3.68 14.08 0.06
N GLY A 182 3.55 12.75 -0.01
CA GLY A 182 2.33 12.07 -0.43
C GLY A 182 1.95 12.33 -1.89
N SER A 183 2.90 12.78 -2.72
CA SER A 183 2.70 13.10 -4.13
C SER A 183 3.97 12.90 -4.94
N VAL A 184 3.81 12.76 -6.26
CA VAL A 184 4.89 12.70 -7.23
C VAL A 184 4.76 13.87 -8.21
N ASP A 185 5.80 14.66 -8.35
CA ASP A 185 5.88 15.75 -9.34
C ASP A 185 6.67 15.28 -10.56
N ILE A 186 6.02 15.23 -11.71
CA ILE A 186 6.65 14.83 -12.98
C ILE A 186 6.81 16.07 -13.84
N THR A 187 8.05 16.54 -13.98
CA THR A 187 8.40 17.69 -14.81
C THR A 187 8.91 17.22 -16.17
N ARG A 188 8.36 17.78 -17.24
CA ARG A 188 8.75 17.58 -18.63
C ARG A 188 8.75 18.92 -19.36
N ALA A 189 9.24 18.95 -20.59
CA ALA A 189 9.23 20.17 -21.42
C ALA A 189 7.82 20.76 -21.60
N ILE A 190 6.77 19.94 -21.51
CA ILE A 190 5.36 20.33 -21.65
C ILE A 190 4.81 20.97 -20.35
N GLY A 191 5.46 20.76 -19.21
CA GLY A 191 5.01 21.26 -17.91
C GLY A 191 5.26 20.27 -16.76
N THR A 192 4.77 20.64 -15.58
CA THR A 192 4.81 19.80 -14.38
C THR A 192 3.41 19.32 -14.04
N ILE A 193 3.25 18.01 -13.87
CA ILE A 193 2.01 17.40 -13.39
C ILE A 193 2.29 16.77 -12.03
N ARG A 194 1.42 17.03 -11.07
CA ARG A 194 1.44 16.42 -9.75
C ARG A 194 0.40 15.32 -9.66
N PHE A 195 0.85 14.10 -9.31
CA PHE A 195 -0.03 12.98 -9.00
C PHE A 195 0.00 12.69 -7.50
N PRO A 196 -1.14 12.45 -6.85
CA PRO A 196 -1.17 11.99 -5.47
C PRO A 196 -0.56 10.58 -5.38
N ALA A 197 0.14 10.31 -4.26
CA ALA A 197 0.86 9.05 -4.03
C ALA A 197 0.95 8.76 -2.52
N LYS A 198 -0.19 8.72 -1.84
CA LYS A 198 -0.31 8.33 -0.43
C LYS A 198 -0.56 6.83 -0.37
N PHE A 199 0.45 6.04 -0.07
CA PHE A 199 0.37 4.58 -0.01
C PHE A 199 1.06 4.03 1.23
N LEU A 200 0.70 2.81 1.62
CA LEU A 200 1.44 2.04 2.59
C LEU A 200 2.55 1.28 1.86
N LEU A 201 3.81 1.58 2.17
CA LEU A 201 4.95 0.88 1.57
C LEU A 201 5.24 -0.42 2.32
N VAL A 202 5.33 -1.51 1.58
CA VAL A 202 5.80 -2.80 2.10
C VAL A 202 7.00 -3.23 1.27
N LEU A 203 8.14 -3.36 1.92
CA LEU A 203 9.36 -3.89 1.31
C LEU A 203 9.57 -5.32 1.77
N ALA A 204 9.93 -6.21 0.86
CA ALA A 204 10.41 -7.53 1.19
C ALA A 204 11.89 -7.67 0.80
N ALA A 205 12.68 -8.28 1.67
CA ALA A 205 14.09 -8.51 1.44
C ALA A 205 14.51 -9.90 1.91
N ASN A 206 15.44 -10.50 1.19
CA ASN A 206 16.16 -11.66 1.68
C ASN A 206 17.29 -11.22 2.62
N PRO A 207 17.73 -12.04 3.58
CA PRO A 207 18.78 -11.67 4.54
C PRO A 207 20.17 -11.56 3.89
N CYS A 208 20.35 -12.10 2.69
CA CYS A 208 21.58 -12.03 1.89
C CYS A 208 21.29 -12.39 0.43
N PRO A 209 22.23 -12.22 -0.51
CA PRO A 209 22.03 -12.57 -1.93
C PRO A 209 21.63 -14.02 -2.17
N CYS A 210 22.13 -14.98 -1.39
CA CYS A 210 21.73 -16.38 -1.53
C CYS A 210 20.46 -16.75 -0.74
N GLY A 211 19.89 -15.83 0.04
CA GLY A 211 18.68 -16.02 0.84
C GLY A 211 18.85 -16.92 2.08
N ARG A 212 20.02 -17.50 2.33
CA ARG A 212 20.22 -18.56 3.35
C ARG A 212 20.90 -18.08 4.62
N PHE A 213 21.13 -16.80 4.79
CA PHE A 213 21.69 -16.24 6.00
C PHE A 213 20.64 -16.30 7.12
N SER A 214 20.71 -17.30 7.97
CA SER A 214 20.05 -17.32 9.27
C SER A 214 21.10 -17.01 10.33
N GLY A 215 20.75 -16.38 11.44
CA GLY A 215 21.71 -15.92 12.46
C GLY A 215 22.80 -16.92 12.91
N LYS A 216 22.64 -18.21 12.61
CA LYS A 216 23.61 -19.26 12.82
C LYS A 216 24.53 -19.52 11.61
N GLY A 217 24.37 -18.85 10.50
CA GLY A 217 25.28 -18.82 9.34
C GLY A 217 25.59 -20.12 8.59
N ARG A 218 25.15 -21.27 9.09
CA ARG A 218 25.60 -22.61 8.63
C ARG A 218 25.24 -22.97 7.18
N ALA A 219 24.25 -22.35 6.59
CA ALA A 219 23.82 -22.64 5.20
C ALA A 219 24.19 -21.54 4.21
N CYS A 220 24.61 -20.38 4.67
CA CYS A 220 24.97 -19.24 3.84
C CYS A 220 26.41 -19.36 3.34
N ARG A 221 26.63 -19.10 2.04
CA ARG A 221 27.97 -19.06 1.41
C ARG A 221 28.42 -17.63 1.09
N CYS A 222 27.64 -16.62 1.41
CA CYS A 222 27.99 -15.23 1.19
C CYS A 222 29.02 -14.76 2.20
N SER A 223 30.03 -14.04 1.74
CA SER A 223 30.96 -13.36 2.64
C SER A 223 30.23 -12.20 3.37
N SER A 224 30.74 -11.81 4.54
CA SER A 224 30.20 -10.70 5.32
C SER A 224 30.13 -9.40 4.49
N LEU A 225 31.11 -9.18 3.61
CA LEU A 225 31.13 -8.04 2.70
C LEU A 225 30.00 -8.10 1.66
N GLN A 226 29.68 -9.28 1.12
CA GLN A 226 28.57 -9.45 0.18
C GLN A 226 27.23 -9.21 0.87
N VAL A 227 27.03 -9.73 2.08
CA VAL A 227 25.81 -9.49 2.87
C VAL A 227 25.65 -7.99 3.14
N ARG A 228 26.71 -7.33 3.60
CA ARG A 228 26.70 -5.88 3.88
C ARG A 228 26.40 -5.05 2.63
N ARG A 229 27.04 -5.35 1.50
CA ARG A 229 26.78 -4.65 0.23
C ARG A 229 25.35 -4.84 -0.26
N TYR A 230 24.79 -6.03 -0.06
CA TYR A 230 23.42 -6.35 -0.44
C TYR A 230 22.41 -5.54 0.39
N LEU A 231 22.55 -5.55 1.71
CA LEU A 231 21.64 -4.82 2.61
C LEU A 231 21.81 -3.29 2.48
N ASN A 232 23.02 -2.81 2.21
CA ASN A 232 23.28 -1.38 1.98
C ASN A 232 22.63 -0.81 0.72
N ARG A 233 22.07 -1.63 -0.16
CA ARG A 233 21.22 -1.16 -1.26
C ARG A 233 19.90 -0.55 -0.77
N LEU A 234 19.45 -0.95 0.42
CA LEU A 234 18.40 -0.25 1.15
C LEU A 234 19.04 0.96 1.82
N SER A 235 18.90 2.14 1.22
CA SER A 235 19.55 3.35 1.73
C SER A 235 19.05 3.73 3.12
N GLY A 236 19.94 4.28 3.97
CA GLY A 236 19.59 4.76 5.31
C GLY A 236 18.36 5.66 5.31
N PRO A 237 18.31 6.73 4.48
CA PRO A 237 17.15 7.61 4.40
C PRO A 237 15.82 6.93 4.00
N LEU A 238 15.84 5.84 3.23
CA LEU A 238 14.65 5.04 2.98
C LEU A 238 14.26 4.24 4.24
N LEU A 239 15.24 3.60 4.89
CA LEU A 239 15.02 2.80 6.10
C LEU A 239 14.55 3.64 7.29
N ASP A 240 14.86 4.93 7.32
CA ASP A 240 14.40 5.88 8.34
C ASP A 240 12.89 6.19 8.20
N ARG A 241 12.30 5.89 7.04
CA ARG A 241 10.85 6.01 6.78
C ARG A 241 10.08 4.71 7.07
N ILE A 242 10.79 3.63 7.38
CA ILE A 242 10.20 2.33 7.68
C ILE A 242 10.06 2.18 9.19
N ASP A 243 8.84 2.28 9.69
CA ASP A 243 8.54 2.22 11.12
C ASP A 243 8.61 0.79 11.67
N ILE A 244 8.17 -0.19 10.87
CA ILE A 244 8.04 -1.59 11.30
C ILE A 244 9.00 -2.46 10.51
N LYS A 245 9.92 -3.12 11.23
CA LYS A 245 10.87 -4.08 10.65
C LYS A 245 10.63 -5.43 11.29
N ILE A 246 10.24 -6.42 10.48
CA ILE A 246 9.90 -7.77 10.96
C ILE A 246 10.75 -8.83 10.28
N THR A 247 11.09 -9.87 11.05
CA THR A 247 11.68 -11.09 10.49
C THR A 247 10.59 -12.10 10.25
N VAL A 248 10.47 -12.58 9.01
CA VAL A 248 9.51 -13.60 8.61
C VAL A 248 10.25 -14.92 8.46
N GLU A 249 10.05 -15.81 9.41
CA GLU A 249 10.61 -17.15 9.41
C GLU A 249 9.58 -18.19 8.94
N ASN A 250 10.03 -19.38 8.57
CA ASN A 250 9.11 -20.46 8.26
C ASN A 250 8.31 -20.83 9.51
N PRO A 251 7.00 -21.05 9.40
CA PRO A 251 6.18 -21.47 10.53
C PRO A 251 6.67 -22.85 11.04
N THR A 252 6.62 -23.03 12.33
CA THR A 252 6.95 -24.27 12.98
C THR A 252 5.90 -25.36 12.68
N ARG A 253 6.28 -26.63 12.84
CA ARG A 253 5.29 -27.72 12.71
C ARG A 253 4.12 -27.59 13.67
N ALA A 254 4.36 -27.05 14.86
CA ALA A 254 3.30 -26.82 15.86
C ALA A 254 2.33 -25.73 15.40
N GLU A 255 2.83 -24.62 14.81
CA GLU A 255 2.00 -23.58 14.24
C GLU A 255 1.18 -24.05 13.04
N LEU A 256 1.77 -24.91 12.18
CA LEU A 256 1.05 -25.49 11.04
C LEU A 256 0.02 -26.54 11.46
N ALA A 257 0.26 -27.26 12.56
CA ALA A 257 -0.64 -28.28 13.09
C ALA A 257 -1.74 -27.68 14.00
N SER A 258 -1.64 -26.42 14.36
CA SER A 258 -2.64 -25.76 15.21
C SER A 258 -3.95 -25.62 14.42
N SER A 259 -4.93 -26.44 14.77
CA SER A 259 -6.31 -26.43 14.24
C SER A 259 -7.20 -25.35 14.89
N GLY A 260 -6.60 -24.32 15.50
CA GLY A 260 -7.34 -23.19 16.07
C GLY A 260 -8.03 -22.35 14.98
N PRO A 261 -9.09 -21.62 15.35
CA PRO A 261 -9.77 -20.73 14.41
C PRO A 261 -8.78 -19.69 13.88
N HIS A 262 -8.57 -19.70 12.57
CA HIS A 262 -7.78 -18.65 11.91
C HIS A 262 -8.59 -17.36 11.85
N ILE A 263 -8.01 -16.27 12.34
CA ILE A 263 -8.64 -14.95 12.35
C ILE A 263 -8.83 -14.48 10.91
N SER A 264 -10.07 -14.18 10.54
CA SER A 264 -10.42 -13.74 9.19
C SER A 264 -10.00 -12.30 8.93
N SER A 265 -9.78 -11.95 7.65
CA SER A 265 -9.55 -10.57 7.22
C SER A 265 -10.65 -9.62 7.70
N THR A 266 -11.90 -10.08 7.71
CA THR A 266 -13.05 -9.27 8.16
C THR A 266 -12.96 -8.91 9.64
N GLU A 267 -12.55 -9.83 10.50
CA GLU A 267 -12.36 -9.58 11.92
C GLU A 267 -11.21 -8.61 12.19
N VAL A 268 -10.06 -8.81 11.49
CA VAL A 268 -8.91 -7.91 11.61
C VAL A 268 -9.29 -6.50 11.12
N ARG A 269 -9.97 -6.39 9.98
CA ARG A 269 -10.42 -5.10 9.43
C ARG A 269 -11.33 -4.35 10.40
N LYS A 270 -12.29 -5.01 11.03
CA LYS A 270 -13.14 -4.38 12.06
C LYS A 270 -12.32 -3.79 13.21
N ARG A 271 -11.25 -4.49 13.66
CA ARG A 271 -10.35 -3.95 14.69
C ARG A 271 -9.56 -2.75 14.19
N VAL A 272 -9.04 -2.83 12.97
CA VAL A 272 -8.33 -1.72 12.31
C VAL A 272 -9.23 -0.50 12.17
N GLU A 273 -10.45 -0.66 11.67
CA GLU A 273 -11.43 0.43 11.52
C GLU A 273 -11.80 1.07 12.86
N SER A 274 -12.03 0.24 13.89
CA SER A 274 -12.34 0.73 15.25
C SER A 274 -11.18 1.54 15.82
N ALA A 275 -9.95 1.06 15.65
CA ALA A 275 -8.75 1.76 16.12
C ALA A 275 -8.49 3.06 15.34
N ARG A 276 -8.74 3.08 14.03
CA ARG A 276 -8.64 4.30 13.20
C ARG A 276 -9.67 5.35 13.60
N LYS A 277 -10.92 4.96 13.91
CA LYS A 277 -11.94 5.88 14.44
C LYS A 277 -11.49 6.55 15.75
N ILE A 278 -10.88 5.78 16.65
CA ILE A 278 -10.31 6.33 17.89
C ILE A 278 -9.17 7.31 17.59
N ALA A 279 -8.29 6.96 16.65
CA ALA A 279 -7.18 7.82 16.22
C ALA A 279 -7.70 9.12 15.58
N GLU A 280 -8.69 9.03 14.72
CA GLU A 280 -9.33 10.18 14.05
C GLU A 280 -9.93 11.15 15.08
N GLN A 281 -10.64 10.65 16.09
CA GLN A 281 -11.16 11.47 17.21
C GLN A 281 -10.01 12.10 18.01
N ARG A 282 -8.94 11.35 18.29
CA ARG A 282 -7.75 11.83 19.00
C ARG A 282 -7.05 12.96 18.27
N PHE A 283 -7.02 12.90 16.95
CA PHE A 283 -6.31 13.85 16.08
C PHE A 283 -7.21 14.93 15.49
N ALA A 284 -8.48 14.99 15.90
CA ALA A 284 -9.42 16.00 15.41
C ALA A 284 -8.83 17.42 15.54
N GLY A 285 -8.87 18.16 14.44
CA GLY A 285 -8.32 19.52 14.36
C GLY A 285 -6.79 19.63 14.24
N LEU A 286 -6.05 18.52 14.14
CA LEU A 286 -4.57 18.54 14.04
C LEU A 286 -4.04 18.39 12.60
N GLY A 287 -4.92 18.17 11.61
CA GLY A 287 -4.53 18.07 10.19
C GLY A 287 -3.96 16.72 9.76
N PHE A 288 -3.99 15.71 10.62
CA PHE A 288 -3.62 14.33 10.31
C PHE A 288 -4.55 13.34 11.02
N SER A 289 -4.66 12.12 10.51
CA SER A 289 -5.57 11.08 11.02
C SER A 289 -4.87 9.75 11.39
N LEU A 290 -3.61 9.58 11.00
CA LEU A 290 -2.85 8.34 11.23
C LEU A 290 -1.67 8.57 12.17
N ASN A 291 -1.33 7.54 12.94
CA ASN A 291 -0.20 7.60 13.89
C ASN A 291 1.14 7.87 13.19
N SER A 292 1.37 7.30 12.01
CA SER A 292 2.60 7.53 11.23
C SER A 292 2.80 9.00 10.81
N HIS A 293 1.72 9.78 10.80
CA HIS A 293 1.76 11.19 10.41
C HIS A 293 1.94 12.17 11.58
N ILE A 294 2.11 11.67 12.82
CA ILE A 294 2.30 12.52 13.99
C ILE A 294 3.65 13.26 13.87
N PRO A 295 3.67 14.61 13.86
CA PRO A 295 4.92 15.37 13.85
C PRO A 295 5.77 15.08 15.09
N SER A 296 7.08 15.04 14.94
CA SER A 296 8.03 14.68 16.02
C SER A 296 7.91 15.56 17.28
N ASN A 297 7.57 16.86 17.12
CA ASN A 297 7.32 17.76 18.25
C ASN A 297 6.09 17.37 19.07
N LEU A 298 5.01 16.92 18.40
CA LEU A 298 3.80 16.44 19.08
C LEU A 298 4.01 15.04 19.69
N LEU A 299 4.82 14.19 19.05
CA LEU A 299 5.16 12.88 19.59
C LEU A 299 5.93 12.99 20.93
N ARG A 300 6.80 14.01 21.06
CA ARG A 300 7.56 14.24 22.28
C ARG A 300 6.80 14.97 23.39
N SER A 301 5.72 15.64 23.05
CA SER A 301 4.90 16.45 23.99
C SER A 301 3.55 15.81 24.27
N ARG A 302 2.58 15.98 23.37
CA ARG A 302 1.18 15.61 23.56
C ARG A 302 0.94 14.09 23.47
N PHE A 303 1.68 13.38 22.61
CA PHE A 303 1.52 11.94 22.33
C PHE A 303 2.71 11.12 22.83
N ARG A 304 3.34 11.59 23.92
CA ARG A 304 4.48 10.91 24.52
C ARG A 304 4.08 9.51 24.99
N ALA A 305 4.97 8.54 24.71
CA ALA A 305 4.85 7.19 25.26
C ALA A 305 4.88 7.20 26.80
N ASP A 306 4.24 6.22 27.39
CA ASP A 306 4.24 6.08 28.85
C ASP A 306 5.66 5.79 29.40
N ALA A 307 5.80 5.89 30.73
CA ALA A 307 7.12 5.71 31.38
C ALA A 307 7.74 4.33 31.13
N ARG A 308 6.90 3.29 31.04
CA ARG A 308 7.35 1.92 30.78
C ARG A 308 7.87 1.77 29.35
N ALA A 309 7.13 2.27 28.37
CA ALA A 309 7.57 2.27 26.97
C ALA A 309 8.84 3.11 26.77
N MET A 310 8.97 4.25 27.45
CA MET A 310 10.19 5.07 27.41
C MET A 310 11.38 4.35 28.05
N SER A 311 11.18 3.62 29.14
CA SER A 311 12.23 2.81 29.75
C SER A 311 12.72 1.69 28.83
N MET A 312 11.79 0.99 28.15
CA MET A 312 12.15 -0.02 27.15
C MET A 312 12.93 0.59 25.98
N LEU A 313 12.53 1.77 25.52
CA LEU A 313 13.22 2.47 24.44
C LEU A 313 14.67 2.81 24.83
N HIS A 314 14.88 3.35 26.04
CA HIS A 314 16.23 3.65 26.53
C HIS A 314 17.11 2.41 26.61
N GLN A 315 16.58 1.27 27.08
CA GLN A 315 17.32 -0.01 27.13
C GLN A 315 17.70 -0.55 25.75
N LEU A 316 17.03 -0.14 24.67
CA LEU A 316 17.34 -0.56 23.32
C LEU A 316 18.34 0.38 22.60
N ILE A 317 18.52 1.60 23.12
CA ILE A 317 19.44 2.61 22.56
C ILE A 317 20.84 2.48 23.20
N ASP A 318 20.92 2.07 24.47
CA ASP A 318 22.18 1.78 25.20
C ASP A 318 22.74 0.41 24.75
#